data_54dc12203876c55bf086bc3c286f9b34
#
_entry.id   54dc12203876c55bf086bc3c286f9b34
#
_cell.length_a   1.000
_cell.length_b   1.000
_cell.length_c   1.000
_cell.angle_alpha   90.00
_cell.angle_beta   90.00
_cell.angle_gamma   90.00
#
_symmetry.space_group_name_H-M   'P 1'
#
loop_
_entity.id
_entity.type
_entity.pdbx_description
1 polymer ?
#
loop_
_entity_poly.entity_id
_entity_poly.type
_entity_poly.pdbx_seq_one_letter_code
_entity_poly.pdbx_strand_id
1 'polypeptide(L)'
;MWVTASGDVEAQGAKNFVETVDTDDGEKEVVYTATESGTAHTEESGVGKLDDGRAEIDLPEHFEMVTDDDEPLVVQTTPYGGSSGLKVVERSTERLVVEDLDGEGDYEFAYTVKGTRDGYADKEVVREPSASAESTGSPTPADD
;
A
#
# COMPACT_ATOMS: atom_id res chain seq x y z
N MET A 1 -14.95 15.90 6.01
CA MET A 1 -14.73 14.50 6.47
C MET A 1 -16.01 14.00 7.12
N TRP A 2 -16.45 12.83 6.78
CA TRP A 2 -17.64 12.18 7.35
C TRP A 2 -17.42 10.67 7.51
N VAL A 3 -18.24 10.02 8.31
CA VAL A 3 -18.22 8.58 8.50
C VAL A 3 -19.49 7.98 7.89
N THR A 4 -19.34 6.97 7.04
CA THR A 4 -20.45 6.27 6.41
C THR A 4 -21.15 5.33 7.39
N ALA A 5 -22.32 4.80 7.02
CA ALA A 5 -23.03 3.79 7.82
C ALA A 5 -22.23 2.47 7.95
N SER A 6 -21.36 2.18 6.99
CA SER A 6 -20.40 1.05 7.02
C SER A 6 -19.17 1.30 7.89
N GLY A 7 -18.98 2.53 8.39
CA GLY A 7 -17.85 2.91 9.22
C GLY A 7 -16.64 3.45 8.45
N ASP A 8 -16.76 3.64 7.14
CA ASP A 8 -15.67 4.21 6.34
C ASP A 8 -15.54 5.72 6.58
N VAL A 9 -14.32 6.22 6.60
CA VAL A 9 -14.01 7.65 6.69
C VAL A 9 -13.79 8.20 5.29
N GLU A 10 -14.61 9.17 4.90
CA GLU A 10 -14.53 9.83 3.59
C GLU A 10 -14.18 11.31 3.74
N ALA A 11 -13.38 11.84 2.83
CA ALA A 11 -12.98 13.24 2.77
C ALA A 11 -12.78 13.67 1.31
N GLN A 12 -13.18 14.91 0.98
CA GLN A 12 -12.93 15.50 -0.33
C GLN A 12 -11.49 16.01 -0.49
N GLY A 13 -10.83 16.35 0.61
CA GLY A 13 -9.45 16.80 0.64
C GLY A 13 -8.46 15.67 0.87
N ALA A 14 -7.18 16.00 0.77
CA ALA A 14 -6.10 15.07 1.10
C ALA A 14 -6.15 14.67 2.59
N LYS A 15 -5.75 13.43 2.85
CA LYS A 15 -5.51 12.93 4.21
C LYS A 15 -4.02 13.07 4.49
N ASN A 16 -3.67 13.83 5.51
CA ASN A 16 -2.30 14.15 5.84
C ASN A 16 -1.89 13.61 7.21
N PHE A 17 -0.66 13.11 7.27
CA PHE A 17 0.09 12.92 8.50
C PHE A 17 0.90 14.21 8.76
N VAL A 18 0.89 14.71 9.98
CA VAL A 18 1.62 15.91 10.39
C VAL A 18 2.46 15.59 11.61
N GLU A 19 3.75 15.91 11.53
CA GLU A 19 4.70 15.76 12.63
C GLU A 19 5.47 17.05 12.85
N THR A 20 5.56 17.50 14.10
CA THR A 20 6.40 18.63 14.49
C THR A 20 7.82 18.15 14.76
N VAL A 21 8.79 18.76 14.11
CA VAL A 21 10.21 18.43 14.24
C VAL A 21 11.04 19.66 14.59
N ASP A 22 12.06 19.47 15.40
CA ASP A 22 13.04 20.50 15.70
C ASP A 22 14.07 20.59 14.58
N THR A 23 14.33 21.81 14.11
CA THR A 23 15.36 22.11 13.12
C THR A 23 16.30 23.21 13.62
N ASP A 24 17.40 23.44 12.92
CA ASP A 24 18.33 24.54 13.24
C ASP A 24 17.67 25.94 13.18
N ASP A 25 16.55 26.07 12.44
CA ASP A 25 15.75 27.29 12.29
C ASP A 25 14.49 27.31 13.19
N GLY A 26 14.42 26.45 14.21
CA GLY A 26 13.28 26.29 15.10
C GLY A 26 12.35 25.15 14.71
N GLU A 27 11.20 25.07 15.35
CA GLU A 27 10.19 24.05 15.08
C GLU A 27 9.57 24.21 13.68
N LYS A 28 9.42 23.09 12.99
CA LYS A 28 8.75 23.00 11.68
C LYS A 28 7.75 21.84 11.69
N GLU A 29 6.75 21.94 10.83
CA GLU A 29 5.85 20.82 10.56
C GLU A 29 6.24 20.11 9.27
N VAL A 30 6.35 18.79 9.34
CA VAL A 30 6.48 17.91 8.18
C VAL A 30 5.11 17.34 7.88
N VAL A 31 4.64 17.53 6.64
CA VAL A 31 3.31 17.12 6.20
C VAL A 31 3.42 16.11 5.06
N TYR A 32 2.97 14.87 5.28
CA TYR A 32 2.94 13.84 4.26
C TYR A 32 1.49 13.50 3.91
N THR A 33 1.21 13.45 2.63
CA THR A 33 -0.12 13.09 2.12
C THR A 33 -0.23 11.56 1.96
N ALA A 34 -1.35 11.01 2.42
CA ALA A 34 -1.66 9.59 2.27
C ALA A 34 -1.76 9.18 0.79
N THR A 35 -1.20 8.03 0.45
CA THR A 35 -1.38 7.41 -0.86
C THR A 35 -2.78 6.81 -0.96
N GLU A 36 -3.43 6.99 -2.11
CA GLU A 36 -4.76 6.50 -2.39
C GLU A 36 -4.76 5.53 -3.57
N SER A 37 -5.62 4.52 -3.50
CA SER A 37 -5.74 3.48 -4.52
C SER A 37 -7.20 3.24 -4.88
N GLY A 38 -7.46 2.90 -6.15
CA GLY A 38 -8.77 2.44 -6.60
C GLY A 38 -9.16 1.09 -5.99
N THR A 39 -8.18 0.25 -5.65
CA THR A 39 -8.39 -1.02 -4.95
C THR A 39 -8.15 -0.85 -3.45
N ALA A 40 -8.99 -1.46 -2.61
CA ALA A 40 -8.73 -1.55 -1.19
C ALA A 40 -7.64 -2.60 -0.95
N HIS A 41 -6.39 -2.16 -0.79
CA HIS A 41 -5.23 -3.02 -0.62
C HIS A 41 -4.91 -3.32 0.85
N THR A 42 -4.38 -4.53 1.05
CA THR A 42 -3.46 -4.87 2.14
C THR A 42 -2.04 -4.89 1.57
N GLU A 43 -1.04 -4.52 2.36
CA GLU A 43 0.33 -4.43 1.89
C GLU A 43 1.33 -4.87 2.96
N GLU A 44 2.31 -5.68 2.54
CA GLU A 44 3.51 -5.99 3.29
C GLU A 44 4.74 -5.69 2.45
N SER A 45 5.81 -5.26 3.09
CA SER A 45 7.08 -5.00 2.43
C SER A 45 8.24 -5.34 3.35
N GLY A 46 9.39 -5.60 2.76
CA GLY A 46 10.58 -5.89 3.51
C GLY A 46 11.82 -6.08 2.63
N VAL A 47 12.87 -6.54 3.27
CA VAL A 47 14.13 -6.91 2.63
C VAL A 47 14.35 -8.39 2.79
N GLY A 48 14.48 -9.10 1.68
CA GLY A 48 14.87 -10.49 1.62
C GLY A 48 16.34 -10.64 1.25
N LYS A 49 16.89 -11.83 1.45
CA LYS A 49 18.24 -12.19 1.03
C LYS A 49 18.20 -13.54 0.32
N LEU A 50 18.80 -13.57 -0.87
CA LEU A 50 19.02 -14.83 -1.57
C LEU A 50 20.10 -15.64 -0.87
N ASP A 51 19.89 -16.94 -0.81
CA ASP A 51 20.87 -17.95 -0.48
C ASP A 51 20.98 -18.90 -1.68
N ASP A 52 22.15 -18.89 -2.33
CA ASP A 52 22.39 -19.64 -3.55
C ASP A 52 21.28 -19.44 -4.61
N GLY A 53 20.95 -18.19 -4.85
CA GLY A 53 20.00 -17.77 -5.89
C GLY A 53 18.52 -17.90 -5.53
N ARG A 54 18.16 -18.27 -4.29
CA ARG A 54 16.77 -18.49 -3.86
C ARG A 54 16.50 -17.88 -2.49
N ALA A 55 15.31 -17.33 -2.33
CA ALA A 55 14.78 -16.88 -1.03
C ALA A 55 13.35 -17.36 -0.84
N GLU A 56 13.04 -17.81 0.36
CA GLU A 56 11.68 -18.07 0.82
C GLU A 56 11.35 -17.03 1.89
N ILE A 57 10.25 -16.31 1.73
CA ILE A 57 9.81 -15.25 2.63
C ILE A 57 8.47 -15.67 3.20
N ASP A 58 8.44 -15.95 4.49
CA ASP A 58 7.18 -16.14 5.21
C ASP A 58 6.56 -14.78 5.49
N LEU A 59 5.33 -14.59 5.02
CA LEU A 59 4.55 -13.39 5.29
C LEU A 59 3.93 -13.48 6.69
N PRO A 60 3.69 -12.33 7.37
CA PRO A 60 3.05 -12.36 8.68
C PRO A 60 1.66 -13.00 8.61
N GLU A 61 1.31 -13.80 9.61
CA GLU A 61 -0.01 -14.44 9.71
C GLU A 61 -1.17 -13.42 9.62
N HIS A 62 -0.99 -12.23 10.18
CA HIS A 62 -2.01 -11.18 10.10
C HIS A 62 -2.27 -10.69 8.67
N PHE A 63 -1.32 -10.85 7.73
CA PHE A 63 -1.54 -10.51 6.32
C PHE A 63 -2.55 -11.46 5.68
N GLU A 64 -2.42 -12.77 5.93
CA GLU A 64 -3.38 -13.78 5.49
C GLU A 64 -4.78 -13.53 6.07
N MET A 65 -4.86 -13.17 7.36
CA MET A 65 -6.13 -12.93 8.06
C MET A 65 -7.00 -11.81 7.45
N VAL A 66 -6.40 -10.86 6.75
CA VAL A 66 -7.08 -9.67 6.23
C VAL A 66 -7.05 -9.54 4.71
N THR A 67 -6.43 -10.50 4.03
CA THR A 67 -6.23 -10.47 2.57
C THR A 67 -7.05 -11.57 1.91
N ASP A 68 -7.77 -11.20 0.86
CA ASP A 68 -8.56 -12.12 0.05
C ASP A 68 -7.62 -13.04 -0.75
N ASP A 69 -7.68 -14.34 -0.49
CA ASP A 69 -6.84 -15.35 -1.14
C ASP A 69 -7.35 -15.77 -2.54
N ASP A 70 -8.59 -15.42 -2.87
CA ASP A 70 -9.17 -15.62 -4.22
C ASP A 70 -8.74 -14.52 -5.21
N GLU A 71 -8.26 -13.38 -4.72
CA GLU A 71 -7.80 -12.27 -5.54
C GLU A 71 -6.30 -12.34 -5.82
N PRO A 72 -5.84 -11.93 -7.03
CA PRO A 72 -4.43 -12.00 -7.38
C PRO A 72 -3.58 -11.07 -6.52
N LEU A 73 -2.45 -11.59 -6.03
CA LEU A 73 -1.42 -10.79 -5.37
C LEU A 73 -0.53 -10.08 -6.39
N VAL A 74 -0.20 -8.82 -6.11
CA VAL A 74 0.79 -8.05 -6.86
C VAL A 74 2.09 -8.04 -6.07
N VAL A 75 3.16 -8.60 -6.66
CA VAL A 75 4.48 -8.67 -6.03
C VAL A 75 5.50 -7.93 -6.87
N GLN A 76 6.23 -7.04 -6.23
CA GLN A 76 7.34 -6.29 -6.83
C GLN A 76 8.60 -6.58 -6.05
N THR A 77 9.72 -6.75 -6.77
CA THR A 77 11.03 -6.99 -6.18
C THR A 77 12.05 -6.06 -6.83
N THR A 78 13.02 -5.59 -6.02
CA THR A 78 14.11 -4.77 -6.49
C THR A 78 15.42 -5.31 -5.90
N PRO A 79 16.36 -5.82 -6.71
CA PRO A 79 17.66 -6.28 -6.21
C PRO A 79 18.51 -5.12 -5.74
N TYR A 80 19.31 -5.35 -4.70
CA TYR A 80 20.31 -4.42 -4.23
C TYR A 80 21.70 -4.87 -4.71
N GLY A 81 22.38 -4.02 -5.45
CA GLY A 81 23.68 -4.32 -6.04
C GLY A 81 23.60 -5.08 -7.37
N GLY A 82 24.65 -5.84 -7.69
CA GLY A 82 24.71 -6.61 -8.92
C GLY A 82 23.76 -7.81 -8.92
N SER A 83 22.98 -7.96 -9.98
CA SER A 83 22.01 -9.03 -10.14
C SER A 83 21.74 -9.28 -11.62
N SER A 84 21.44 -10.54 -11.98
CA SER A 84 20.93 -10.90 -13.31
C SER A 84 19.42 -10.61 -13.45
N GLY A 85 18.77 -10.25 -12.38
CA GLY A 85 17.32 -10.04 -12.25
C GLY A 85 16.67 -11.07 -11.35
N LEU A 86 15.47 -10.78 -10.92
CA LEU A 86 14.68 -11.64 -10.04
C LEU A 86 13.39 -12.10 -10.71
N LYS A 87 12.93 -13.29 -10.34
CA LYS A 87 11.61 -13.81 -10.66
C LYS A 87 10.91 -14.29 -9.39
N VAL A 88 9.62 -14.08 -9.33
CA VAL A 88 8.76 -14.63 -8.28
C VAL A 88 8.22 -15.98 -8.78
N VAL A 89 8.60 -17.07 -8.13
CA VAL A 89 8.24 -18.43 -8.54
C VAL A 89 7.05 -18.98 -7.76
N GLU A 90 6.79 -18.43 -6.57
CA GLU A 90 5.61 -18.74 -5.77
C GLU A 90 5.12 -17.46 -5.08
N ARG A 91 3.81 -17.26 -5.05
CA ARG A 91 3.18 -16.21 -4.27
C ARG A 91 1.86 -16.71 -3.67
N SER A 92 1.70 -16.49 -2.39
CA SER A 92 0.46 -16.72 -1.64
C SER A 92 0.35 -15.72 -0.52
N THR A 93 -0.77 -15.69 0.18
CA THR A 93 -0.94 -14.85 1.38
C THR A 93 -0.04 -15.27 2.54
N GLU A 94 0.52 -16.47 2.48
CA GLU A 94 1.41 -17.02 3.49
C GLU A 94 2.89 -16.84 3.15
N ARG A 95 3.25 -16.95 1.85
CA ARG A 95 4.64 -17.03 1.45
C ARG A 95 4.93 -16.52 0.04
N LEU A 96 6.13 -15.95 -0.12
CA LEU A 96 6.74 -15.63 -1.39
C LEU A 96 8.00 -16.47 -1.60
N VAL A 97 8.23 -16.92 -2.82
CA VAL A 97 9.50 -17.53 -3.23
C VAL A 97 10.07 -16.75 -4.41
N VAL A 98 11.29 -16.27 -4.24
CA VAL A 98 11.99 -15.43 -5.20
C VAL A 98 13.30 -16.11 -5.61
N GLU A 99 13.60 -16.11 -6.89
CA GLU A 99 14.84 -16.66 -7.43
C GLU A 99 15.54 -15.65 -8.33
N ASP A 100 16.88 -15.72 -8.34
CA ASP A 100 17.68 -15.05 -9.37
C ASP A 100 17.46 -15.73 -10.74
N LEU A 101 17.50 -14.96 -11.83
CA LEU A 101 17.27 -15.48 -13.18
C LEU A 101 18.31 -16.51 -13.61
N ASP A 102 19.56 -16.38 -13.13
CA ASP A 102 20.64 -17.34 -13.40
C ASP A 102 20.73 -18.46 -12.32
N GLY A 103 19.92 -18.36 -11.27
CA GLY A 103 19.89 -19.33 -10.18
C GLY A 103 21.06 -19.23 -9.22
N GLU A 104 21.74 -18.09 -9.16
CA GLU A 104 22.92 -17.86 -8.33
C GLU A 104 22.79 -16.55 -7.55
N GLY A 105 23.62 -16.40 -6.52
CA GLY A 105 23.80 -15.14 -5.79
C GLY A 105 23.28 -15.17 -4.36
N ASP A 106 23.89 -14.30 -3.54
CA ASP A 106 23.64 -14.17 -2.10
C ASP A 106 23.41 -12.69 -1.75
N TYR A 107 22.74 -11.94 -2.63
CA TYR A 107 22.47 -10.53 -2.43
C TYR A 107 21.10 -10.26 -1.82
N GLU A 108 20.94 -9.06 -1.25
CA GLU A 108 19.68 -8.57 -0.72
C GLU A 108 18.80 -7.98 -1.82
N PHE A 109 17.51 -8.00 -1.56
CA PHE A 109 16.50 -7.38 -2.41
C PHE A 109 15.34 -6.84 -1.57
N ALA A 110 14.74 -5.74 -2.03
CA ALA A 110 13.46 -5.27 -1.49
C ALA A 110 12.31 -6.05 -2.12
N TYR A 111 11.25 -6.24 -1.36
CA TYR A 111 9.99 -6.75 -1.89
C TYR A 111 8.80 -5.94 -1.34
N THR A 112 7.75 -5.87 -2.15
CA THR A 112 6.43 -5.38 -1.76
C THR A 112 5.40 -6.36 -2.28
N VAL A 113 4.49 -6.79 -1.42
CA VAL A 113 3.32 -7.59 -1.79
C VAL A 113 2.06 -6.83 -1.46
N LYS A 114 1.16 -6.74 -2.42
CA LYS A 114 -0.16 -6.13 -2.27
C LYS A 114 -1.22 -7.17 -2.58
N GLY A 115 -2.20 -7.26 -1.69
CA GLY A 115 -3.40 -8.06 -1.89
C GLY A 115 -4.64 -7.18 -1.84
N THR A 116 -5.77 -7.72 -2.21
CA THR A 116 -7.07 -7.10 -1.99
C THR A 116 -7.52 -7.39 -0.57
N ARG A 117 -8.00 -6.38 0.14
CA ARG A 117 -8.57 -6.57 1.47
C ARG A 117 -9.77 -7.51 1.41
N ASP A 118 -9.82 -8.48 2.32
CA ASP A 118 -10.92 -9.42 2.43
C ASP A 118 -12.27 -8.69 2.58
N GLY A 119 -13.26 -9.11 1.78
CA GLY A 119 -14.57 -8.47 1.71
C GLY A 119 -14.66 -7.21 0.83
N TYR A 120 -13.58 -6.80 0.15
CA TYR A 120 -13.52 -5.56 -0.66
C TYR A 120 -13.24 -5.80 -2.15
N ALA A 121 -13.29 -7.04 -2.63
CA ALA A 121 -13.07 -7.36 -4.04
C ALA A 121 -14.03 -6.61 -4.99
N ASP A 122 -15.28 -6.43 -4.58
CA ASP A 122 -16.33 -5.78 -5.35
C ASP A 122 -16.49 -4.28 -5.04
N LYS A 123 -15.46 -3.63 -4.49
CA LYS A 123 -15.52 -2.20 -4.16
C LYS A 123 -15.78 -1.36 -5.42
N GLU A 124 -16.86 -0.62 -5.42
CA GLU A 124 -17.18 0.34 -6.48
C GLU A 124 -16.35 1.62 -6.32
N VAL A 125 -15.58 1.96 -7.36
CA VAL A 125 -14.77 3.19 -7.40
C VAL A 125 -15.60 4.39 -7.85
N VAL A 126 -16.53 4.17 -8.77
CA VAL A 126 -17.45 5.20 -9.26
C VAL A 126 -18.86 4.89 -8.78
N ARG A 127 -19.46 5.84 -8.12
CA ARG A 127 -20.84 5.71 -7.59
C ARG A 127 -21.59 7.04 -7.71
N GLU A 128 -22.90 6.99 -7.56
CA GLU A 128 -23.71 8.21 -7.45
C GLU A 128 -23.34 9.03 -6.21
N PRO A 129 -23.44 10.37 -6.26
CA PRO A 129 -23.17 11.22 -5.10
C PRO A 129 -24.01 10.82 -3.88
N SER A 130 -23.38 10.75 -2.70
CA SER A 130 -24.11 10.56 -1.44
C SER A 130 -24.78 11.85 -0.99
N ALA A 131 -25.93 11.76 -0.29
CA ALA A 131 -26.67 12.93 0.24
C ALA A 131 -25.84 13.79 1.21
N SER A 132 -24.80 13.26 1.84
CA SER A 132 -23.87 13.97 2.71
C SER A 132 -22.85 14.86 1.96
N ALA A 133 -22.66 14.65 0.66
CA ALA A 133 -21.75 15.45 -0.17
C ALA A 133 -22.36 16.77 -0.66
N GLU A 134 -23.68 16.95 -0.57
CA GLU A 134 -24.40 18.12 -1.08
C GLU A 134 -24.38 19.35 -0.15
N SER A 135 -23.85 19.25 1.08
CA SER A 135 -23.96 20.32 2.09
C SER A 135 -22.78 21.31 2.16
N THR A 136 -21.79 21.24 1.27
CA THR A 136 -20.73 22.24 1.18
C THR A 136 -20.98 23.16 -0.01
N GLY A 137 -21.95 24.10 0.14
CA GLY A 137 -22.08 25.24 -0.75
C GLY A 137 -20.79 26.06 -0.75
N SER A 138 -20.24 26.33 -1.92
CA SER A 138 -19.16 27.29 -2.11
C SER A 138 -19.55 28.63 -1.51
N PRO A 139 -18.68 29.30 -0.76
CA PRO A 139 -18.95 30.71 -0.40
C PRO A 139 -18.95 31.54 -1.67
N THR A 140 -20.07 32.20 -1.94
CA THR A 140 -20.18 33.22 -2.97
C THR A 140 -19.19 34.33 -2.61
N PRO A 141 -18.31 34.80 -3.52
CA PRO A 141 -17.54 36.01 -3.25
C PRO A 141 -18.50 37.21 -3.10
N ALA A 142 -18.31 37.95 -2.03
CA ALA A 142 -19.01 39.22 -1.85
C ALA A 142 -18.47 40.22 -2.88
N ASP A 143 -19.33 40.74 -3.73
CA ASP A 143 -19.04 41.88 -4.56
C ASP A 143 -18.92 43.13 -3.66
N ASP A 144 -17.78 43.80 -3.74
CA ASP A 144 -17.57 45.21 -3.38
C ASP A 144 -17.51 46.07 -4.64
#